data_b4d10c7929fcb433b170506d5a65cb41
#
_entry.id   b4d10c7929fcb433b170506d5a65cb41
#
_cell.length_a   1.000
_cell.length_b   1.000
_cell.length_c   1.000
_cell.angle_alpha   90.00
_cell.angle_beta   90.00
_cell.angle_gamma   90.00
#
_symmetry.space_group_name_H-M   'P 1'
#
loop_
_entity.id
_entity.type
_entity.pdbx_description
1 polymer ?
#
loop_
_entity_poly.entity_id
_entity_poly.type
_entity_poly.pdbx_seq_one_letter_code
_entity_poly.pdbx_strand_id
1 'polypeptide(L)'
;MSIEITEGSGNVFLDLGLSNPRERQAKARIALHIAQLIKAAGWKQAEAAEKMGLRQPDVSNIVNGRLKGFTLDRLFDCLNALGHKVEIEISPLADTEGAERLLVRY
;
A
#
# COMPACT_ATOMS: atom_id res chain seq x y z
N MET A 1 7.40 -11.82 -13.79
CA MET A 1 6.03 -11.61 -14.29
C MET A 1 5.30 -10.62 -13.40
N SER A 2 4.75 -9.61 -14.02
CA SER A 2 3.92 -8.66 -13.28
C SER A 2 2.48 -9.07 -13.41
N ILE A 3 1.81 -9.09 -12.29
CA ILE A 3 0.39 -9.40 -12.26
C ILE A 3 -0.30 -8.21 -11.64
N GLU A 4 -1.31 -7.73 -12.33
CA GLU A 4 -2.15 -6.71 -11.77
C GLU A 4 -3.02 -7.36 -10.71
N ILE A 5 -2.93 -6.87 -9.50
CA ILE A 5 -3.70 -7.44 -8.41
C ILE A 5 -5.11 -6.90 -8.47
N THR A 6 -6.04 -7.81 -8.65
CA THR A 6 -7.45 -7.50 -8.51
C THR A 6 -7.91 -8.16 -7.23
N GLU A 7 -9.10 -7.82 -6.82
CA GLU A 7 -9.60 -8.39 -5.60
C GLU A 7 -9.63 -9.90 -5.67
N GLY A 8 -9.19 -10.53 -4.63
CA GLY A 8 -9.16 -11.97 -4.48
C GLY A 8 -7.86 -12.61 -4.85
N SER A 9 -7.17 -12.12 -5.87
CA SER A 9 -6.00 -12.82 -6.37
C SER A 9 -4.77 -12.67 -5.49
N GLY A 10 -4.61 -11.52 -4.87
CA GLY A 10 -3.47 -11.28 -4.00
C GLY A 10 -3.77 -11.47 -2.55
N ASN A 11 -4.94 -11.95 -2.25
CA ASN A 11 -5.47 -11.84 -0.90
C ASN A 11 -5.04 -12.94 0.05
N VAL A 12 -4.35 -13.95 -0.42
CA VAL A 12 -3.81 -14.93 0.51
C VAL A 12 -2.99 -14.24 1.58
N PHE A 13 -2.23 -13.25 1.18
CA PHE A 13 -1.42 -12.46 2.08
C PHE A 13 -2.28 -11.71 3.10
N LEU A 14 -3.38 -11.14 2.64
CA LEU A 14 -4.28 -10.36 3.48
C LEU A 14 -5.21 -11.24 4.28
N ASP A 15 -5.62 -12.36 3.69
CA ASP A 15 -6.57 -13.28 4.31
C ASP A 15 -6.03 -13.93 5.55
N LEU A 16 -4.73 -14.03 5.68
CA LEU A 16 -4.13 -14.58 6.88
C LEU A 16 -4.45 -13.74 8.09
N GLY A 17 -4.77 -12.46 7.90
CA GLY A 17 -5.08 -11.58 9.01
C GLY A 17 -3.95 -11.43 9.99
N LEU A 18 -2.78 -11.88 9.63
CA LEU A 18 -1.63 -11.88 10.50
C LEU A 18 -0.77 -10.67 10.22
N SER A 19 -0.41 -9.98 11.28
CA SER A 19 0.52 -8.88 11.19
C SER A 19 1.92 -9.45 11.20
N ASN A 20 2.50 -9.65 10.02
CA ASN A 20 3.85 -10.16 9.93
C ASN A 20 4.79 -9.03 9.49
N PRO A 21 6.11 -9.19 9.70
CA PRO A 21 7.06 -8.13 9.38
C PRO A 21 7.03 -7.68 7.93
N ARG A 22 6.82 -8.60 7.01
CA ARG A 22 6.79 -8.26 5.58
C ARG A 22 5.57 -7.42 5.25
N GLU A 23 4.43 -7.79 5.81
CA GLU A 23 3.21 -7.03 5.60
C GLU A 23 3.36 -5.63 6.16
N ARG A 24 3.90 -5.52 7.38
CA ARG A 24 4.13 -4.22 7.99
C ARG A 24 5.09 -3.37 7.18
N GLN A 25 6.15 -3.98 6.65
CA GLN A 25 7.09 -3.26 5.80
C GLN A 25 6.44 -2.77 4.53
N ALA A 26 5.65 -3.62 3.88
CA ALA A 26 4.96 -3.24 2.66
C ALA A 26 4.02 -2.08 2.91
N LYS A 27 3.24 -2.15 3.98
CA LYS A 27 2.34 -1.07 4.34
C LYS A 27 3.09 0.23 4.62
N ALA A 28 4.18 0.14 5.36
CA ALA A 28 4.98 1.31 5.70
C ALA A 28 5.55 1.98 4.47
N ARG A 29 6.03 1.19 3.53
CA ARG A 29 6.61 1.74 2.29
C ARG A 29 5.54 2.41 1.43
N ILE A 30 4.38 1.79 1.33
CA ILE A 30 3.27 2.37 0.57
C ILE A 30 2.80 3.65 1.24
N ALA A 31 2.65 3.64 2.55
CA ALA A 31 2.22 4.82 3.30
C ALA A 31 3.23 5.98 3.14
N LEU A 32 4.51 5.67 3.18
CA LEU A 32 5.54 6.66 2.95
C LEU A 32 5.41 7.28 1.56
N HIS A 33 5.18 6.44 0.57
CA HIS A 33 5.02 6.91 -0.80
C HIS A 33 3.79 7.82 -0.93
N ILE A 34 2.68 7.42 -0.31
CA ILE A 34 1.47 8.25 -0.29
C ILE A 34 1.78 9.61 0.35
N ALA A 35 2.47 9.61 1.47
CA ALA A 35 2.83 10.85 2.17
C ALA A 35 3.69 11.74 1.27
N GLN A 36 4.63 11.15 0.54
CA GLN A 36 5.48 11.89 -0.36
C GLN A 36 4.69 12.51 -1.52
N LEU A 37 3.71 11.78 -2.05
CA LEU A 37 2.85 12.30 -3.11
C LEU A 37 2.03 13.47 -2.62
N ILE A 38 1.47 13.38 -1.43
CA ILE A 38 0.69 14.46 -0.85
C ILE A 38 1.57 15.69 -0.67
N LYS A 39 2.77 15.50 -0.15
CA LYS A 39 3.69 16.60 0.08
C LYS A 39 4.11 17.25 -1.23
N ALA A 40 4.43 16.44 -2.23
CA ALA A 40 4.85 16.94 -3.54
C ALA A 40 3.75 17.74 -4.23
N ALA A 41 2.50 17.34 -4.02
CA ALA A 41 1.35 18.05 -4.57
C ALA A 41 1.02 19.32 -3.81
N GLY A 42 1.58 19.49 -2.62
CA GLY A 42 1.30 20.66 -1.80
C GLY A 42 -0.08 20.62 -1.16
N TRP A 43 -0.68 19.45 -1.05
CA TRP A 43 -2.02 19.33 -0.48
C TRP A 43 -1.98 19.33 1.04
N LYS A 44 -3.00 19.96 1.62
CA LYS A 44 -3.29 19.77 3.02
C LYS A 44 -3.99 18.43 3.22
N GLN A 45 -4.01 17.97 4.44
CA GLN A 45 -4.63 16.66 4.72
C GLN A 45 -6.10 16.62 4.33
N ALA A 46 -6.82 17.72 4.48
CA ALA A 46 -8.22 17.77 4.07
C ALA A 46 -8.38 17.61 2.56
N GLU A 47 -7.49 18.23 1.79
CA GLU A 47 -7.51 18.08 0.34
C GLU A 47 -7.16 16.66 -0.08
N ALA A 48 -6.15 16.09 0.55
CA ALA A 48 -5.74 14.72 0.28
C ALA A 48 -6.86 13.73 0.61
N ALA A 49 -7.56 13.97 1.71
CA ALA A 49 -8.68 13.13 2.11
C ALA A 49 -9.77 13.12 1.03
N GLU A 50 -10.08 14.29 0.51
CA GLU A 50 -11.06 14.41 -0.57
C GLU A 50 -10.61 13.64 -1.80
N LYS A 51 -9.35 13.79 -2.19
CA LYS A 51 -8.80 13.10 -3.36
C LYS A 51 -8.82 11.59 -3.20
N MET A 52 -8.55 11.10 -2.02
CA MET A 52 -8.47 9.66 -1.75
C MET A 52 -9.79 9.05 -1.31
N GLY A 53 -10.82 9.86 -1.13
CA GLY A 53 -12.11 9.35 -0.65
C GLY A 53 -12.05 8.86 0.79
N LEU A 54 -11.21 9.48 1.59
CA LEU A 54 -11.01 9.12 3.00
C LEU A 54 -11.43 10.26 3.89
N ARG A 55 -11.56 9.97 5.17
CA ARG A 55 -11.73 11.01 6.16
C ARG A 55 -10.37 11.56 6.54
N GLN A 56 -10.34 12.82 6.97
CA GLN A 56 -9.08 13.46 7.32
C GLN A 56 -8.29 12.71 8.39
N PRO A 57 -8.92 12.16 9.44
CA PRO A 57 -8.15 11.37 10.41
C PRO A 57 -7.45 10.16 9.80
N ASP A 58 -8.03 9.55 8.77
CA ASP A 58 -7.40 8.43 8.09
C ASP A 58 -6.14 8.88 7.35
N VAL A 59 -6.20 10.03 6.71
CA VAL A 59 -5.03 10.60 6.04
C VAL A 59 -3.94 10.90 7.07
N SER A 60 -4.31 11.48 8.20
CA SER A 60 -3.37 11.75 9.26
C SER A 60 -2.68 10.47 9.74
N ASN A 61 -3.44 9.41 9.89
CA ASN A 61 -2.87 8.12 10.29
C ASN A 61 -1.88 7.59 9.27
N ILE A 62 -2.22 7.66 7.99
CA ILE A 62 -1.33 7.19 6.93
C ILE A 62 -0.03 7.98 6.91
N VAL A 63 -0.10 9.30 6.91
CA VAL A 63 1.11 10.12 6.81
C VAL A 63 1.97 10.02 8.04
N ASN A 64 1.42 9.62 9.17
CA ASN A 64 2.16 9.42 10.41
C ASN A 64 2.53 7.96 10.66
N GLY A 65 2.27 7.08 9.70
CA GLY A 65 2.66 5.69 9.81
C GLY A 65 1.84 4.87 10.79
N ARG A 66 0.69 5.37 11.18
CA ARG A 66 -0.21 4.64 12.08
C ARG A 66 -1.17 3.81 11.21
N LEU A 67 -0.73 2.61 10.89
CA LEU A 67 -1.38 1.80 9.85
C LEU A 67 -2.24 0.67 10.39
N LYS A 68 -2.43 0.63 11.68
CA LYS A 68 -3.33 -0.36 12.28
C LYS A 68 -4.74 -0.15 11.72
N GLY A 69 -5.33 -1.21 11.25
CA GLY A 69 -6.65 -1.12 10.66
C GLY A 69 -6.66 -0.80 9.16
N PHE A 70 -5.50 -0.49 8.59
CA PHE A 70 -5.41 -0.34 7.15
C PHE A 70 -4.94 -1.64 6.53
N THR A 71 -5.63 -2.05 5.48
CA THR A 71 -5.21 -3.21 4.69
C THR A 71 -4.37 -2.73 3.52
N LEU A 72 -3.62 -3.65 2.93
CA LEU A 72 -2.89 -3.32 1.71
C LEU A 72 -3.86 -2.90 0.61
N ASP A 73 -5.01 -3.54 0.50
CA ASP A 73 -6.01 -3.16 -0.49
C ASP A 73 -6.42 -1.71 -0.36
N ARG A 74 -6.68 -1.25 0.86
CA ARG A 74 -7.06 0.14 1.07
C ARG A 74 -5.95 1.11 0.67
N LEU A 75 -4.71 0.73 0.96
CA LEU A 75 -3.57 1.56 0.60
C LEU A 75 -3.37 1.58 -0.92
N PHE A 76 -3.58 0.46 -1.59
CA PHE A 76 -3.53 0.41 -3.04
C PHE A 76 -4.62 1.30 -3.65
N ASP A 77 -5.81 1.27 -3.08
CA ASP A 77 -6.90 2.14 -3.54
C ASP A 77 -6.53 3.61 -3.39
N CYS A 78 -5.85 3.96 -2.31
CA CYS A 78 -5.36 5.33 -2.13
C CYS A 78 -4.41 5.73 -3.24
N LEU A 79 -3.46 4.86 -3.59
CA LEU A 79 -2.52 5.14 -4.68
C LEU A 79 -3.25 5.30 -6.00
N ASN A 80 -4.22 4.43 -6.27
CA ASN A 80 -5.00 4.53 -7.49
C ASN A 80 -5.78 5.84 -7.54
N ALA A 81 -6.34 6.26 -6.42
CA ALA A 81 -7.07 7.52 -6.34
C ALA A 81 -6.16 8.73 -6.59
N LEU A 82 -4.88 8.58 -6.29
CA LEU A 82 -3.90 9.61 -6.54
C LEU A 82 -3.32 9.53 -7.96
N GLY A 83 -3.87 8.68 -8.79
CA GLY A 83 -3.44 8.55 -10.18
C GLY A 83 -2.26 7.63 -10.39
N HIS A 84 -1.95 6.80 -9.43
CA HIS A 84 -0.81 5.91 -9.51
C HIS A 84 -1.25 4.47 -9.73
N LYS A 85 -0.49 3.76 -10.53
CA LYS A 85 -0.70 2.37 -10.82
C LYS A 85 0.08 1.53 -9.81
N VAL A 86 -0.53 0.46 -9.33
CA VAL A 86 0.14 -0.49 -8.45
C VAL A 86 0.36 -1.78 -9.23
N GLU A 87 1.60 -2.24 -9.26
CA GLU A 87 1.94 -3.51 -9.87
C GLU A 87 2.59 -4.40 -8.82
N ILE A 88 2.19 -5.66 -8.80
CA ILE A 88 2.78 -6.64 -7.92
C ILE A 88 3.43 -7.71 -8.78
N GLU A 89 4.70 -7.92 -8.56
CA GLU A 89 5.46 -8.89 -9.32
C GLU A 89 5.54 -10.19 -8.54
N ILE A 90 5.17 -11.28 -9.21
CA ILE A 90 5.27 -12.61 -8.65
C ILE A 90 6.23 -13.37 -9.54
N SER A 91 7.26 -13.92 -8.95
CA SER A 91 8.27 -14.65 -9.69
C SER A 91 8.73 -15.86 -8.90
N PRO A 92 9.36 -16.84 -9.56
CA PRO A 92 9.93 -17.97 -8.84
C PRO A 92 10.98 -17.50 -7.85
N LEU A 93 11.09 -18.22 -6.75
CA LEU A 93 12.14 -17.95 -5.77
C LEU A 93 13.49 -18.31 -6.35
N ALA A 94 14.47 -17.46 -6.11
CA ALA A 94 15.85 -17.81 -6.39
C ALA A 94 16.39 -18.67 -5.25
N ASP A 95 17.43 -19.44 -5.54
CA ASP A 95 17.99 -20.37 -4.55
C ASP A 95 18.43 -19.69 -3.27
N THR A 96 18.92 -18.47 -3.38
CA THR A 96 19.45 -17.75 -2.24
C THR A 96 18.42 -16.91 -1.53
N GLU A 97 17.22 -16.85 -2.05
CA GLU A 97 16.19 -16.05 -1.45
C GLU A 97 15.39 -16.91 -0.51
N GLY A 98 15.06 -16.35 0.60
CA GLY A 98 14.20 -17.03 1.52
C GLY A 98 12.79 -17.07 0.99
N ALA A 99 11.87 -17.12 1.88
CA ALA A 99 10.48 -17.25 1.59
C ALA A 99 9.93 -16.17 0.65
N GLU A 100 8.65 -16.23 0.47
CA GLU A 100 7.89 -15.32 -0.37
C GLU A 100 8.24 -13.87 -0.15
N ARG A 101 8.15 -13.12 -1.19
CA ARG A 101 8.34 -11.68 -1.07
C ARG A 101 7.32 -10.97 -1.92
N LEU A 102 6.92 -9.85 -1.42
CA LEU A 102 6.04 -8.94 -2.11
C LEU A 102 6.88 -7.79 -2.63
N LEU A 103 6.88 -7.63 -3.94
CA LEU A 103 7.58 -6.53 -4.57
C LEU A 103 6.54 -5.57 -5.12
N VAL A 104 6.48 -4.39 -4.51
CA VAL A 104 5.54 -3.37 -4.92
C VAL A 104 6.28 -2.32 -5.72
N ARG A 105 5.80 -2.05 -6.92
CA ARG A 105 6.35 -1.03 -7.79
C ARG A 105 5.42 0.16 -7.84
N TYR A 106 5.99 1.32 -7.75
CA TYR A 106 5.21 2.54 -7.85
C TYR A 106 6.01 3.70 -8.43
#